data_afce6e58d29694a6af993f21fd114c3f
#
_entry.id   afce6e58d29694a6af993f21fd114c3f
#
_cell.length_a   1.000
_cell.length_b   1.000
_cell.length_c   1.000
_cell.angle_alpha   90.00
_cell.angle_beta   90.00
_cell.angle_gamma   90.00
#
_symmetry.space_group_name_H-M   'P 1'
#
loop_
_entity.id
_entity.type
_entity.pdbx_description
1 polymer ?
#
loop_
_entity_poly.entity_id
_entity_poly.type
_entity_poly.pdbx_seq_one_letter_code
_entity_poly.pdbx_strand_id
1 'polypeptide(L)'
;MPHYHESKCHSFVARISNEYERVNGLFDDTINGVIHHVKAFTTSNKNFTYNQMLKEDDFKHFFQAMIDEIQVHEQREHWTLMKRSETLPGTKTIMAIWSFKRKRYPDGSLNKHKARLCPHGGKKVKGKH
;
A
#
# COMPACT_ATOMS: atom_id res chain seq x y z
N MET A 1 2.16 -11.65 -25.34
CA MET A 1 1.39 -10.39 -25.48
C MET A 1 1.87 -9.39 -24.45
N PRO A 2 2.92 -8.64 -24.72
CA PRO A 2 3.53 -7.75 -23.71
C PRO A 2 2.66 -6.53 -23.37
N HIS A 3 1.85 -6.02 -24.29
CA HIS A 3 1.10 -4.77 -24.08
C HIS A 3 -0.07 -4.83 -23.08
N TYR A 4 -0.60 -6.00 -22.80
CA TYR A 4 -1.74 -6.14 -21.86
C TYR A 4 -1.31 -6.06 -20.40
N HIS A 5 -0.08 -6.43 -20.10
CA HIS A 5 0.47 -6.43 -18.75
C HIS A 5 0.81 -5.01 -18.29
N GLU A 6 1.44 -4.23 -19.15
CA GLU A 6 1.81 -2.84 -18.84
C GLU A 6 0.60 -1.96 -18.56
N SER A 7 -0.48 -2.09 -19.36
CA SER A 7 -1.65 -1.23 -19.21
C SER A 7 -2.38 -1.40 -17.87
N LYS A 8 -2.37 -2.59 -17.27
CA LYS A 8 -3.07 -2.84 -16.00
C LYS A 8 -2.30 -2.39 -14.78
N CYS A 9 -0.99 -2.51 -14.78
CA CYS A 9 -0.17 -1.98 -13.71
C CYS A 9 -0.14 -0.46 -13.71
N HIS A 10 -0.08 0.17 -14.88
CA HIS A 10 -0.29 1.60 -15.00
C HIS A 10 -1.64 2.03 -14.43
N SER A 11 -2.71 1.26 -14.66
CA SER A 11 -4.02 1.58 -14.09
C SER A 11 -4.08 1.42 -12.57
N PHE A 12 -3.34 0.47 -11.99
CA PHE A 12 -3.27 0.28 -10.55
C PHE A 12 -2.46 1.39 -9.87
N VAL A 13 -1.31 1.74 -10.41
CA VAL A 13 -0.51 2.88 -9.97
C VAL A 13 -1.32 4.18 -10.10
N ALA A 14 -2.04 4.37 -11.21
CA ALA A 14 -2.91 5.53 -11.41
C ALA A 14 -4.02 5.61 -10.35
N ARG A 15 -4.61 4.47 -9.93
CA ARG A 15 -5.58 4.46 -8.82
C ARG A 15 -4.98 4.91 -7.50
N ILE A 16 -3.78 4.46 -7.17
CA ILE A 16 -3.08 4.89 -5.96
C ILE A 16 -2.81 6.39 -6.03
N SER A 17 -2.36 6.90 -7.16
CA SER A 17 -2.09 8.32 -7.36
C SER A 17 -3.36 9.17 -7.26
N ASN A 18 -4.46 8.72 -7.86
CA ASN A 18 -5.76 9.41 -7.77
C ASN A 18 -6.31 9.40 -6.35
N GLU A 19 -6.16 8.28 -5.63
CA GLU A 19 -6.56 8.21 -4.22
C GLU A 19 -5.72 9.14 -3.36
N TYR A 20 -4.42 9.25 -3.64
CA TYR A 20 -3.55 10.21 -2.99
C TYR A 20 -4.02 11.65 -3.18
N GLU A 21 -4.34 12.05 -4.41
CA GLU A 21 -4.83 13.39 -4.71
C GLU A 21 -6.18 13.67 -4.04
N ARG A 22 -7.08 12.69 -4.06
CA ARG A 22 -8.37 12.79 -3.38
C ARG A 22 -8.21 13.01 -1.88
N VAL A 23 -7.37 12.22 -1.23
CA VAL A 23 -7.11 12.34 0.21
C VAL A 23 -6.40 13.64 0.53
N ASN A 24 -5.43 14.03 -0.27
CA ASN A 24 -4.69 15.28 -0.10
C ASN A 24 -5.61 16.51 -0.20
N GLY A 25 -6.53 16.50 -1.16
CA GLY A 25 -7.52 17.57 -1.30
C GLY A 25 -8.48 17.69 -0.12
N LEU A 26 -8.81 16.56 0.54
CA LEU A 26 -9.67 16.56 1.74
C LEU A 26 -8.95 17.11 2.98
N PHE A 27 -7.63 17.01 3.05
CA PHE A 27 -6.85 17.41 4.23
C PHE A 27 -6.24 18.80 4.13
N ASP A 28 -6.20 19.40 2.95
CA ASP A 28 -5.50 20.68 2.73
C ASP A 28 -6.21 21.87 3.39
N ASP A 29 -7.52 21.80 3.60
CA ASP A 29 -8.30 22.94 4.03
C ASP A 29 -8.56 23.07 5.54
N THR A 30 -8.30 22.04 6.35
CA THR A 30 -8.89 22.06 7.70
C THR A 30 -7.95 21.75 8.86
N ILE A 31 -6.75 21.24 8.68
CA ILE A 31 -6.05 20.58 9.79
C ILE A 31 -4.59 21.01 9.97
N ASN A 32 -4.08 21.92 9.19
CA ASN A 32 -2.65 22.32 9.19
C ASN A 32 -2.13 22.99 10.48
N GLY A 33 -2.98 23.36 11.42
CA GLY A 33 -2.55 24.11 12.60
C GLY A 33 -2.42 23.31 13.90
N VAL A 34 -3.25 22.31 14.13
CA VAL A 34 -3.43 21.73 15.47
C VAL A 34 -2.84 20.31 15.62
N ILE A 35 -2.75 19.55 14.55
CA ILE A 35 -2.35 18.12 14.64
C ILE A 35 -0.83 17.94 14.64
N HIS A 36 -0.07 18.89 14.13
CA HIS A 36 1.40 18.80 14.08
C HIS A 36 2.07 18.67 15.46
N HIS A 37 1.46 19.17 16.50
CA HIS A 37 2.10 19.22 17.83
C HIS A 37 1.97 17.97 18.67
N VAL A 38 0.96 17.15 18.45
CA VAL A 38 0.66 15.99 19.33
C VAL A 38 1.29 14.67 18.85
N LYS A 39 1.63 14.56 17.57
CA LYS A 39 2.10 13.30 16.98
C LYS A 39 3.60 13.12 16.90
N ALA A 40 4.39 14.13 17.21
CA ALA A 40 5.86 14.09 17.12
C ALA A 40 6.54 13.10 18.09
N PHE A 41 5.83 12.60 19.08
CA PHE A 41 6.39 11.78 20.17
C PHE A 41 6.13 10.28 20.11
N THR A 42 5.39 9.78 19.12
CA THR A 42 5.18 8.34 19.00
C THR A 42 6.30 7.67 18.21
N THR A 43 7.34 7.29 18.91
CA THR A 43 8.46 6.48 18.38
C THR A 43 8.10 4.99 18.22
N SER A 44 6.83 4.65 18.16
CA SER A 44 6.42 3.24 18.12
C SER A 44 6.72 2.59 16.76
N ASN A 45 7.34 1.42 16.79
CA ASN A 45 7.49 0.52 15.64
C ASN A 45 6.16 -0.11 15.21
N LYS A 46 5.09 0.65 15.25
CA LYS A 46 3.74 0.20 14.99
C LYS A 46 3.51 -0.03 13.50
N ASN A 47 2.83 -1.13 13.20
CA ASN A 47 2.26 -1.34 11.87
C ASN A 47 0.90 -0.64 11.78
N PHE A 48 0.65 -0.01 10.64
CA PHE A 48 -0.60 0.69 10.36
C PHE A 48 -1.41 -0.06 9.31
N THR A 49 -2.72 -0.09 9.49
CA THR A 49 -3.66 -0.42 8.42
C THR A 49 -3.80 0.77 7.47
N TYR A 50 -4.45 0.56 6.32
CA TYR A 50 -4.68 1.64 5.34
C TYR A 50 -5.43 2.83 5.98
N ASN A 51 -6.51 2.56 6.70
CA ASN A 51 -7.29 3.62 7.35
C ASN A 51 -6.53 4.35 8.46
N GLN A 52 -5.66 3.65 9.17
CA GLN A 52 -4.79 4.27 10.18
C GLN A 52 -3.72 5.13 9.52
N MET A 53 -3.12 4.64 8.44
CA MET A 53 -2.10 5.37 7.68
C MET A 53 -2.62 6.70 7.14
N LEU A 54 -3.86 6.75 6.66
CA LEU A 54 -4.48 7.98 6.14
C LEU A 54 -4.59 9.09 7.19
N LYS A 55 -4.57 8.74 8.46
CA LYS A 55 -4.64 9.71 9.59
C LYS A 55 -3.28 10.23 10.02
N GLU A 56 -2.21 9.71 9.45
CA GLU A 56 -0.86 10.12 9.79
C GLU A 56 -0.43 11.34 8.96
N ASP A 57 0.39 12.21 9.54
CA ASP A 57 0.84 13.44 8.87
C ASP A 57 1.73 13.16 7.66
N ASP A 58 2.42 12.03 7.68
CA ASP A 58 3.32 11.58 6.63
C ASP A 58 2.68 10.56 5.66
N PHE A 59 1.35 10.53 5.57
CA PHE A 59 0.63 9.61 4.68
C PHE A 59 1.09 9.68 3.21
N LYS A 60 1.54 10.85 2.77
CA LYS A 60 2.06 11.06 1.42
C LYS A 60 3.25 10.15 1.09
N HIS A 61 4.14 9.98 2.04
CA HIS A 61 5.30 9.09 1.89
C HIS A 61 4.90 7.62 1.83
N PHE A 62 3.83 7.24 2.51
CA PHE A 62 3.28 5.90 2.42
C PHE A 62 2.62 5.61 1.07
N PHE A 63 1.98 6.59 0.44
CA PHE A 63 1.47 6.42 -0.92
C PHE A 63 2.60 6.19 -1.92
N GLN A 64 3.70 6.92 -1.82
CA GLN A 64 4.88 6.65 -2.63
C GLN A 64 5.43 5.24 -2.38
N ALA A 65 5.49 4.82 -1.12
CA ALA A 65 5.93 3.47 -0.75
C ALA A 65 5.01 2.37 -1.33
N MET A 66 3.71 2.62 -1.46
CA MET A 66 2.79 1.70 -2.14
C MET A 66 3.12 1.55 -3.62
N ILE A 67 3.39 2.66 -4.30
CA ILE A 67 3.79 2.65 -5.71
C ILE A 67 5.09 1.86 -5.89
N ASP A 68 6.08 2.13 -5.05
CA ASP A 68 7.38 1.44 -5.08
C ASP A 68 7.23 -0.07 -4.85
N GLU A 69 6.37 -0.49 -3.92
CA GLU A 69 6.09 -1.90 -3.64
C GLU A 69 5.50 -2.62 -4.85
N ILE A 70 4.53 -2.01 -5.51
CA ILE A 70 3.91 -2.56 -6.73
C ILE A 70 4.93 -2.68 -7.85
N GLN A 71 5.72 -1.65 -8.07
CA GLN A 71 6.76 -1.64 -9.12
C GLN A 71 7.81 -2.73 -8.88
N VAL A 72 8.24 -2.96 -7.64
CA VAL A 72 9.20 -4.02 -7.30
C VAL A 72 8.63 -5.41 -7.61
N HIS A 73 7.37 -5.66 -7.23
CA HIS A 73 6.72 -6.94 -7.53
C HIS A 73 6.58 -7.19 -9.02
N GLU A 74 6.30 -6.14 -9.78
CA GLU A 74 6.19 -6.21 -11.22
C GLU A 74 7.53 -6.48 -11.89
N GLN A 75 8.56 -5.73 -11.54
CA GLN A 75 9.92 -5.92 -12.07
C GLN A 75 10.47 -7.31 -11.79
N ARG A 76 10.10 -7.91 -10.66
CA ARG A 76 10.52 -9.26 -10.26
C ARG A 76 9.59 -10.36 -10.75
N GLU A 77 8.56 -10.00 -11.51
CA GLU A 77 7.58 -10.96 -12.04
C GLU A 77 6.97 -11.88 -10.98
N HIS A 78 6.72 -11.34 -9.76
CA HIS A 78 6.16 -12.11 -8.64
C HIS A 78 4.72 -12.51 -8.84
N TRP A 79 4.01 -11.90 -9.79
CA TRP A 79 2.62 -12.20 -10.13
C TRP A 79 2.38 -12.07 -11.63
N THR A 80 1.31 -12.71 -12.06
CA THR A 80 0.79 -12.58 -13.42
C THR A 80 -0.63 -12.03 -13.35
N LEU A 81 -0.90 -11.00 -14.13
CA LEU A 81 -2.26 -10.46 -14.26
C LEU A 81 -3.08 -11.30 -15.23
N MET A 82 -4.25 -11.73 -14.78
CA MET A 82 -5.20 -12.47 -15.60
C MET A 82 -6.61 -11.91 -15.43
N LYS A 83 -7.46 -12.15 -16.42
CA LYS A 83 -8.88 -11.81 -16.29
C LYS A 83 -9.54 -12.77 -15.33
N ARG A 84 -10.54 -12.30 -14.59
CA ARG A 84 -11.32 -13.17 -13.70
C ARG A 84 -12.01 -14.30 -14.46
N SER A 85 -12.42 -14.07 -15.71
CA SER A 85 -13.00 -15.08 -16.58
C SER A 85 -12.04 -16.21 -16.97
N GLU A 86 -10.73 -15.98 -16.86
CA GLU A 86 -9.69 -16.95 -17.17
C GLU A 86 -9.32 -17.84 -15.97
N THR A 87 -9.86 -17.54 -14.79
CA THR A 87 -9.65 -18.36 -13.61
C THR A 87 -10.47 -19.65 -13.68
N LEU A 88 -9.92 -20.73 -13.14
CA LEU A 88 -10.61 -22.01 -13.09
C LEU A 88 -11.93 -21.91 -12.30
N PRO A 89 -13.00 -22.57 -12.75
CA PRO A 89 -14.27 -22.60 -12.01
C PRO A 89 -14.07 -23.08 -10.57
N GLY A 90 -14.73 -22.40 -9.62
CA GLY A 90 -14.61 -22.73 -8.19
C GLY A 90 -13.34 -22.22 -7.50
N THR A 91 -12.48 -21.48 -8.20
CA THR A 91 -11.30 -20.84 -7.60
C THR A 91 -11.74 -19.72 -6.64
N LYS A 92 -11.36 -19.86 -5.37
CA LYS A 92 -11.56 -18.81 -4.38
C LYS A 92 -10.45 -17.77 -4.47
N THR A 93 -10.83 -16.52 -4.60
CA THR A 93 -9.88 -15.41 -4.58
C THR A 93 -9.50 -15.05 -3.14
N ILE A 94 -8.24 -14.74 -2.92
CA ILE A 94 -7.74 -14.24 -1.65
C ILE A 94 -7.65 -12.72 -1.74
N MET A 95 -8.15 -12.04 -0.71
CA MET A 95 -7.98 -10.59 -0.59
C MET A 95 -6.54 -10.26 -0.19
N ALA A 96 -6.00 -9.21 -0.77
CA ALA A 96 -4.75 -8.62 -0.32
C ALA A 96 -5.04 -7.43 0.61
N ILE A 97 -4.19 -7.25 1.61
CA ILE A 97 -4.25 -6.14 2.56
C ILE A 97 -2.93 -5.38 2.55
N TRP A 98 -3.02 -4.08 2.74
CA TRP A 98 -1.87 -3.23 2.93
C TRP A 98 -1.46 -3.17 4.39
N SER A 99 -0.15 -3.22 4.62
CA SER A 99 0.47 -2.97 5.92
C SER A 99 1.55 -1.91 5.76
N PHE A 100 1.56 -0.94 6.65
CA PHE A 100 2.47 0.20 6.60
C PHE A 100 3.31 0.28 7.86
N LYS A 101 4.58 0.64 7.70
CA LYS A 101 5.53 0.76 8.80
C LYS A 101 6.57 1.84 8.51
N ARG A 102 6.92 2.62 9.54
CA ARG A 102 8.12 3.46 9.52
C ARG A 102 9.30 2.59 9.94
N LYS A 103 10.27 2.43 9.05
CA LYS A 103 11.55 1.83 9.41
C LYS A 103 12.46 2.91 10.00
N ARG A 104 13.09 2.58 11.11
CA ARG A 104 14.01 3.47 11.80
C ARG A 104 15.40 2.86 11.85
N TYR A 105 16.42 3.73 11.92
CA TYR A 105 17.76 3.35 12.27
C TYR A 105 17.87 3.01 13.76
N PRO A 106 18.97 2.35 14.21
CA PRO A 106 19.19 2.05 15.62
C PRO A 106 19.21 3.28 16.54
N ASP A 107 19.57 4.45 16.00
CA ASP A 107 19.54 5.73 16.70
C ASP A 107 18.14 6.32 16.88
N GLY A 108 17.11 5.68 16.31
CA GLY A 108 15.72 6.11 16.35
C GLY A 108 15.31 7.06 15.21
N SER A 109 16.25 7.52 14.38
CA SER A 109 15.95 8.37 13.23
C SER A 109 15.19 7.60 12.15
N LEU A 110 14.34 8.31 11.40
CA LEU A 110 13.56 7.71 10.32
C LEU A 110 14.47 7.30 9.16
N ASN A 111 14.45 6.02 8.81
CA ASN A 111 15.13 5.49 7.63
C ASN A 111 14.23 5.62 6.39
N LYS A 112 13.07 4.97 6.43
CA LYS A 112 12.13 4.99 5.30
C LYS A 112 10.70 4.59 5.71
N HIS A 113 9.76 5.04 4.91
CA HIS A 113 8.39 4.54 4.94
C HIS A 113 8.33 3.23 4.14
N LYS A 114 7.66 2.23 4.69
CA LYS A 114 7.48 0.94 4.04
C LYS A 114 6.00 0.60 3.93
N ALA A 115 5.58 0.26 2.73
CA ALA A 115 4.31 -0.37 2.45
C ALA A 115 4.55 -1.84 2.03
N ARG A 116 3.66 -2.72 2.44
CA ARG A 116 3.68 -4.12 2.05
C ARG A 116 2.28 -4.57 1.67
N LEU A 117 2.16 -5.15 0.50
CA LEU A 117 0.93 -5.81 0.04
C LEU A 117 1.00 -7.29 0.40
N CYS A 118 0.11 -7.73 1.27
CA CYS A 118 0.11 -9.09 1.79
C CYS A 118 -1.21 -9.80 1.47
N PRO A 119 -1.18 -11.06 1.00
CA PRO A 119 -2.39 -11.85 0.93
C PRO A 119 -2.93 -12.13 2.34
N HIS A 120 -4.25 -12.15 2.49
CA HIS A 120 -4.89 -12.39 3.78
C HIS A 120 -4.70 -13.86 4.21
N GLY A 121 -3.75 -14.10 5.12
CA GLY A 121 -3.31 -15.44 5.52
C GLY A 121 -4.41 -16.34 6.07
N GLY A 122 -5.38 -15.80 6.81
CA GLY A 122 -6.50 -16.56 7.36
C GLY A 122 -7.47 -17.15 6.33
N LYS A 123 -7.34 -16.75 5.06
CA LYS A 123 -8.17 -17.28 3.96
C LYS A 123 -7.42 -18.24 3.03
N LYS A 124 -6.15 -18.52 3.33
CA LYS A 124 -5.36 -19.48 2.57
C LYS A 124 -5.85 -20.92 2.84
N VAL A 125 -6.01 -21.67 1.79
CA VAL A 125 -6.30 -23.11 1.87
C VAL A 125 -5.03 -23.89 1.56
N LYS A 126 -4.62 -24.78 2.48
CA LYS A 126 -3.42 -25.60 2.31
C LYS A 126 -3.49 -26.40 1.00
N GLY A 127 -2.46 -26.28 0.18
CA GLY A 127 -2.36 -26.98 -1.10
C GLY A 127 -3.08 -26.35 -2.29
N LYS A 128 -3.72 -25.17 -2.10
CA LYS A 128 -4.41 -24.44 -3.18
C LYS A 128 -3.88 -23.03 -3.42
N HIS A 129 -3.00 -22.55 -2.55
CA HIS A 129 -2.45 -21.19 -2.62
C HIS A 129 -0.98 -21.18 -2.26
#